data_83ac26b8921841e66fe22ce244182b88
#
_entry.id   83ac26b8921841e66fe22ce244182b88
#
_cell.length_a   1.000
_cell.length_b   1.000
_cell.length_c   1.000
_cell.angle_alpha   90.00
_cell.angle_beta   90.00
_cell.angle_gamma   90.00
#
_symmetry.space_group_name_H-M   'P 1'
#
loop_
_entity.id
_entity.type
_entity.pdbx_description
1 polymer ?
#
loop_
_entity_poly.entity_id
_entity_poly.type
_entity_poly.pdbx_seq_one_letter_code
_entity_poly.pdbx_strand_id
1 'polypeptide(L)'
;MALINRRIHQRVLNKKKRLDSFRPLSPTLVTRLKKQMAVEFTYHSNAIEGNTLTLHETRLVIEEGITIGGKSISEILEAKNHPEAMEFIESLVSARSEINDAIVLHIHKLIMSKIAEDAGHYRTTRVRITGASFLPPPSLEVRSKMNELLNWLKENPDEYTPIELAAVFHHRFVQIHPFTEGNGRTARLLMNVILIKAGYPFIVIVLKRDRPKYLRTLMEADLGNASAFMNFVARCVERTLDMYLDALEEPEILTLAEASKITPYSQEYLSLLARKGALGAYKQGRIWVITKRDLDRYLKSVVIRKKKQS
;
A
#
# COMPACT_ATOMS: atom_id res chain seq x y z
N MET A 1 10.35 -23.05 1.43
CA MET A 1 8.88 -23.23 1.54
C MET A 1 8.25 -21.85 1.66
N ALA A 2 7.25 -21.50 0.84
CA ALA A 2 6.62 -20.17 0.91
C ALA A 2 6.00 -19.95 2.30
N LEU A 3 6.34 -18.84 2.95
CA LEU A 3 5.86 -18.45 4.27
C LEU A 3 4.49 -17.77 4.20
N ILE A 4 4.12 -17.31 3.01
CA ILE A 4 2.79 -16.77 2.71
C ILE A 4 1.81 -17.93 2.51
N ASN A 5 0.60 -17.78 3.02
CA ASN A 5 -0.48 -18.74 2.79
C ASN A 5 -0.66 -19.04 1.29
N ARG A 6 -0.62 -20.32 0.91
CA ARG A 6 -0.66 -20.78 -0.49
C ARG A 6 -1.83 -20.19 -1.30
N ARG A 7 -3.02 -20.08 -0.69
CA ARG A 7 -4.20 -19.53 -1.37
C ARG A 7 -4.05 -18.03 -1.66
N ILE A 8 -3.48 -17.27 -0.72
CA ILE A 8 -3.23 -15.82 -0.91
C ILE A 8 -2.17 -15.66 -2.00
N HIS A 9 -1.07 -16.40 -1.90
CA HIS A 9 0.02 -16.36 -2.88
C HIS A 9 -0.49 -16.64 -4.29
N GLN A 10 -1.27 -17.72 -4.48
CA GLN A 10 -1.82 -18.06 -5.79
C GLN A 10 -2.72 -16.96 -6.37
N ARG A 11 -3.56 -16.33 -5.54
CA ARG A 11 -4.42 -15.22 -5.99
C ARG A 11 -3.59 -14.01 -6.44
N VAL A 12 -2.55 -13.66 -5.68
CA VAL A 12 -1.64 -12.57 -6.03
C VAL A 12 -0.92 -12.86 -7.35
N LEU A 13 -0.38 -14.07 -7.52
CA LEU A 13 0.29 -14.47 -8.76
C LEU A 13 -0.67 -14.41 -9.97
N ASN A 14 -1.90 -14.90 -9.82
CA ASN A 14 -2.89 -14.85 -10.88
C ASN A 14 -3.24 -13.40 -11.28
N LYS A 15 -3.41 -12.52 -10.30
CA LYS A 15 -3.67 -11.09 -10.55
C LYS A 15 -2.46 -10.39 -11.18
N LYS A 16 -1.26 -10.71 -10.71
CA LYS A 16 -0.01 -10.18 -11.31
C LYS A 16 0.11 -10.62 -12.79
N LYS A 17 -0.09 -11.92 -13.08
CA LYS A 17 -0.08 -12.42 -14.44
C LYS A 17 -1.14 -11.74 -15.33
N ARG A 18 -2.33 -11.50 -14.79
CA ARG A 18 -3.41 -10.79 -15.50
C ARG A 18 -3.03 -9.33 -15.75
N LEU A 19 -2.44 -8.63 -14.77
CA LEU A 19 -1.92 -7.28 -14.97
C LEU A 19 -0.83 -7.25 -16.05
N ASP A 20 0.08 -8.22 -16.04
CA ASP A 20 1.17 -8.31 -17.01
C ASP A 20 0.65 -8.53 -18.45
N SER A 21 -0.49 -9.20 -18.63
CA SER A 21 -1.10 -9.39 -19.97
C SER A 21 -1.62 -8.08 -20.60
N PHE A 22 -1.79 -7.01 -19.81
CA PHE A 22 -2.12 -5.67 -20.34
C PHE A 22 -0.89 -4.85 -20.77
N ARG A 23 0.32 -5.33 -20.50
CA ARG A 23 1.54 -4.59 -20.84
C ARG A 23 1.91 -4.73 -22.32
N PRO A 24 2.43 -3.66 -22.96
CA PRO A 24 2.72 -2.35 -22.40
C PRO A 24 1.45 -1.50 -22.18
N LEU A 25 1.37 -0.85 -21.00
CA LEU A 25 0.26 0.05 -20.71
C LEU A 25 0.36 1.34 -21.51
N SER A 26 -0.77 1.95 -21.89
CA SER A 26 -0.76 3.23 -22.59
C SER A 26 -0.15 4.33 -21.69
N PRO A 27 0.63 5.28 -22.25
CA PRO A 27 1.24 6.37 -21.47
C PRO A 27 0.22 7.20 -20.67
N THR A 28 -0.94 7.48 -21.26
CA THR A 28 -2.04 8.21 -20.61
C THR A 28 -2.56 7.48 -19.37
N LEU A 29 -2.75 6.17 -19.49
CA LEU A 29 -3.20 5.33 -18.36
C LEU A 29 -2.14 5.26 -17.27
N VAL A 30 -0.87 5.06 -17.63
CA VAL A 30 0.25 5.06 -16.68
C VAL A 30 0.28 6.37 -15.89
N THR A 31 0.19 7.52 -16.58
CA THR A 31 0.19 8.85 -15.94
C THR A 31 -1.00 9.01 -14.97
N ARG A 32 -2.20 8.57 -15.37
CA ARG A 32 -3.39 8.63 -14.52
C ARG A 32 -3.23 7.76 -13.27
N LEU A 33 -2.77 6.53 -13.45
CA LEU A 33 -2.56 5.59 -12.33
C LEU A 33 -1.47 6.11 -11.38
N LYS A 34 -0.38 6.66 -11.90
CA LYS A 34 0.68 7.27 -11.07
C LYS A 34 0.15 8.39 -10.20
N LYS A 35 -0.60 9.34 -10.77
CA LYS A 35 -1.21 10.44 -10.01
C LYS A 35 -2.14 9.91 -8.91
N GLN A 36 -3.01 8.97 -9.25
CA GLN A 36 -3.90 8.36 -8.27
C GLN A 36 -3.12 7.67 -7.15
N MET A 37 -2.11 6.86 -7.49
CA MET A 37 -1.31 6.14 -6.50
C MET A 37 -0.48 7.08 -5.64
N ALA A 38 0.03 8.19 -6.19
CA ALA A 38 0.75 9.19 -5.42
C ALA A 38 -0.14 9.78 -4.30
N VAL A 39 -1.38 10.14 -4.61
CA VAL A 39 -2.34 10.65 -3.61
C VAL A 39 -2.70 9.57 -2.58
N GLU A 40 -3.10 8.38 -3.04
CA GLU A 40 -3.52 7.27 -2.16
C GLU A 40 -2.38 6.83 -1.22
N PHE A 41 -1.19 6.60 -1.75
CA PHE A 41 -0.06 6.16 -0.96
C PHE A 41 0.37 7.23 0.05
N THR A 42 0.48 8.49 -0.37
CA THR A 42 0.85 9.61 0.51
C THR A 42 -0.15 9.75 1.65
N TYR A 43 -1.45 9.78 1.33
CA TYR A 43 -2.50 9.88 2.34
C TYR A 43 -2.41 8.76 3.36
N HIS A 44 -2.41 7.51 2.88
CA HIS A 44 -2.43 6.37 3.78
C HIS A 44 -1.15 6.22 4.59
N SER A 45 0.01 6.44 3.96
CA SER A 45 1.31 6.30 4.62
C SER A 45 1.51 7.34 5.72
N ASN A 46 1.10 8.60 5.50
CA ASN A 46 1.19 9.65 6.49
C ASN A 46 0.12 9.52 7.59
N ALA A 47 -1.11 9.14 7.23
CA ALA A 47 -2.19 8.97 8.20
C ALA A 47 -1.94 7.83 9.22
N ILE A 48 -1.14 6.81 8.88
CA ILE A 48 -0.69 5.76 9.80
C ILE A 48 0.23 6.36 10.89
N GLU A 49 1.02 7.35 10.54
CA GLU A 49 1.94 8.04 11.45
C GLU A 49 1.24 9.17 12.25
N GLY A 50 -0.04 9.46 11.98
CA GLY A 50 -0.82 10.42 12.72
C GLY A 50 -1.20 11.68 11.97
N ASN A 51 -0.79 11.85 10.71
CA ASN A 51 -1.20 12.97 9.87
C ASN A 51 -2.74 13.02 9.76
N THR A 52 -3.32 14.18 9.93
CA THR A 52 -4.77 14.38 10.02
C THR A 52 -5.41 14.88 8.73
N LEU A 53 -4.63 15.11 7.66
CA LEU A 53 -5.19 15.43 6.35
C LEU A 53 -6.16 14.34 5.90
N THR A 54 -7.24 14.74 5.27
CA THR A 54 -8.14 13.84 4.55
C THR A 54 -7.55 13.46 3.19
N LEU A 55 -8.08 12.43 2.54
CA LEU A 55 -7.65 12.06 1.18
C LEU A 55 -7.83 13.22 0.18
N HIS A 56 -8.94 13.96 0.31
CA HIS A 56 -9.21 15.14 -0.53
C HIS A 56 -8.20 16.26 -0.27
N GLU A 57 -7.94 16.61 0.99
CA GLU A 57 -6.94 17.62 1.35
C GLU A 57 -5.54 17.22 0.90
N THR A 58 -5.15 15.94 1.05
CA THR A 58 -3.88 15.43 0.53
C THR A 58 -3.77 15.62 -0.98
N ARG A 59 -4.85 15.38 -1.72
CA ARG A 59 -4.90 15.64 -3.17
C ARG A 59 -4.67 17.11 -3.49
N LEU A 60 -5.37 18.03 -2.80
CA LEU A 60 -5.22 19.47 -3.01
C LEU A 60 -3.79 19.95 -2.74
N VAL A 61 -3.14 19.43 -1.69
CA VAL A 61 -1.73 19.73 -1.38
C VAL A 61 -0.80 19.25 -2.49
N ILE A 62 -1.02 18.04 -3.00
CA ILE A 62 -0.13 17.42 -4.00
C ILE A 62 -0.35 18.04 -5.39
N GLU A 63 -1.62 18.14 -5.84
CA GLU A 63 -1.93 18.50 -7.21
C GLU A 63 -1.99 20.03 -7.42
N GLU A 64 -2.42 20.80 -6.42
CA GLU A 64 -2.64 22.25 -6.52
C GLU A 64 -1.64 23.06 -5.68
N GLY A 65 -0.86 22.41 -4.81
CA GLY A 65 0.17 23.07 -3.97
C GLY A 65 -0.39 23.98 -2.89
N ILE A 66 -1.70 23.89 -2.59
CA ILE A 66 -2.35 24.76 -1.60
C ILE A 66 -2.14 24.25 -0.18
N THR A 67 -2.15 25.18 0.78
CA THR A 67 -2.12 24.88 2.21
C THR A 67 -3.56 24.73 2.74
N ILE A 68 -3.72 23.86 3.73
CA ILE A 68 -5.02 23.55 4.33
C ILE A 68 -5.12 24.23 5.69
N GLY A 69 -6.15 25.07 5.88
CA GLY A 69 -6.41 25.74 7.16
C GLY A 69 -6.61 24.75 8.31
N GLY A 70 -6.07 25.05 9.48
CA GLY A 70 -6.16 24.22 10.68
C GLY A 70 -5.25 22.99 10.69
N LYS A 71 -4.33 22.86 9.71
CA LYS A 71 -3.30 21.81 9.65
C LYS A 71 -1.93 22.41 9.95
N SER A 72 -1.06 21.61 10.57
CA SER A 72 0.32 22.03 10.84
C SER A 72 1.13 22.10 9.54
N ILE A 73 2.18 22.92 9.53
CA ILE A 73 3.12 22.99 8.41
C ILE A 73 3.78 21.63 8.17
N SER A 74 4.09 20.91 9.24
CA SER A 74 4.67 19.56 9.14
C SER A 74 3.76 18.61 8.37
N GLU A 75 2.46 18.58 8.66
CA GLU A 75 1.49 17.73 7.96
C GLU A 75 1.39 18.05 6.47
N ILE A 76 1.44 19.34 6.11
CA ILE A 76 1.46 19.79 4.72
C ILE A 76 2.77 19.36 4.03
N LEU A 77 3.92 19.54 4.69
CA LEU A 77 5.22 19.13 4.16
C LEU A 77 5.31 17.61 3.98
N GLU A 78 4.78 16.81 4.91
CA GLU A 78 4.69 15.35 4.77
C GLU A 78 3.94 14.95 3.49
N ALA A 79 2.82 15.62 3.20
CA ALA A 79 2.07 15.34 1.98
C ALA A 79 2.80 15.81 0.71
N LYS A 80 3.53 16.92 0.78
CA LYS A 80 4.28 17.50 -0.35
C LYS A 80 5.56 16.72 -0.68
N ASN A 81 6.28 16.24 0.34
CA ASN A 81 7.56 15.56 0.18
C ASN A 81 7.42 14.13 -0.36
N HIS A 82 6.31 13.48 -0.08
CA HIS A 82 6.13 12.05 -0.38
C HIS A 82 6.13 11.73 -1.89
N PRO A 83 5.47 12.50 -2.77
CA PRO A 83 5.54 12.28 -4.23
C PRO A 83 6.95 12.38 -4.80
N GLU A 84 7.80 13.29 -4.30
CA GLU A 84 9.19 13.40 -4.74
C GLU A 84 9.99 12.11 -4.43
N ALA A 85 9.77 11.54 -3.24
CA ALA A 85 10.38 10.26 -2.90
C ALA A 85 9.86 9.11 -3.79
N MET A 86 8.59 9.15 -4.22
CA MET A 86 8.04 8.17 -5.15
C MET A 86 8.65 8.28 -6.55
N GLU A 87 8.84 9.48 -7.07
CA GLU A 87 9.53 9.74 -8.34
C GLU A 87 10.98 9.27 -8.30
N PHE A 88 11.67 9.52 -7.19
CA PHE A 88 13.02 9.02 -6.99
C PHE A 88 13.06 7.48 -7.02
N ILE A 89 12.13 6.79 -6.37
CA ILE A 89 12.03 5.32 -6.43
C ILE A 89 11.85 4.82 -7.86
N GLU A 90 11.01 5.46 -8.66
CA GLU A 90 10.84 5.09 -10.06
C GLU A 90 12.14 5.25 -10.87
N SER A 91 12.89 6.32 -10.60
CA SER A 91 14.20 6.53 -11.24
C SER A 91 15.22 5.44 -10.87
N LEU A 92 15.25 5.03 -9.59
CA LEU A 92 16.10 3.94 -9.11
C LEU A 92 15.81 2.62 -9.82
N VAL A 93 14.52 2.30 -9.97
CA VAL A 93 14.12 1.06 -10.63
C VAL A 93 14.47 1.10 -12.12
N SER A 94 14.25 2.22 -12.78
CA SER A 94 14.61 2.42 -14.19
C SER A 94 16.13 2.28 -14.43
N ALA A 95 16.94 2.78 -13.50
CA ALA A 95 18.39 2.66 -13.50
C ALA A 95 18.88 1.29 -13.01
N ARG A 96 17.99 0.37 -12.59
CA ARG A 96 18.32 -0.94 -11.99
C ARG A 96 19.25 -0.85 -10.77
N SER A 97 19.22 0.27 -10.06
CA SER A 97 20.08 0.53 -8.91
C SER A 97 19.78 -0.44 -7.77
N GLU A 98 20.82 -0.97 -7.11
CA GLU A 98 20.65 -1.75 -5.88
C GLU A 98 20.34 -0.85 -4.69
N ILE A 99 19.54 -1.34 -3.74
CA ILE A 99 19.29 -0.62 -2.48
C ILE A 99 20.58 -0.65 -1.66
N ASN A 100 21.11 0.52 -1.38
CA ASN A 100 22.31 0.75 -0.57
C ASN A 100 22.09 1.83 0.47
N ASP A 101 23.08 2.06 1.32
CA ASP A 101 23.06 3.03 2.40
C ASP A 101 22.69 4.44 1.90
N ALA A 102 23.31 4.90 0.82
CA ALA A 102 23.05 6.23 0.25
C ALA A 102 21.59 6.39 -0.21
N ILE A 103 21.00 5.35 -0.82
CA ILE A 103 19.60 5.35 -1.25
C ILE A 103 18.65 5.41 -0.05
N VAL A 104 18.93 4.63 1.01
CA VAL A 104 18.13 4.66 2.25
C VAL A 104 18.14 6.05 2.87
N LEU A 105 19.31 6.66 3.03
CA LEU A 105 19.48 8.01 3.58
C LEU A 105 18.82 9.06 2.70
N HIS A 106 18.91 8.93 1.38
CA HIS A 106 18.31 9.88 0.45
C HIS A 106 16.77 9.83 0.47
N ILE A 107 16.18 8.62 0.48
CA ILE A 107 14.71 8.47 0.63
C ILE A 107 14.24 9.12 1.93
N HIS A 108 14.93 8.87 3.05
CA HIS A 108 14.61 9.50 4.32
C HIS A 108 14.75 11.04 4.24
N LYS A 109 15.83 11.54 3.61
CA LYS A 109 16.03 12.98 3.41
C LYS A 109 14.88 13.62 2.64
N LEU A 110 14.40 12.97 1.56
CA LEU A 110 13.27 13.48 0.77
C LEU A 110 12.00 13.59 1.63
N ILE A 111 11.59 12.53 2.31
CA ILE A 111 10.32 12.53 3.07
C ILE A 111 10.35 13.39 4.31
N MET A 112 11.53 13.64 4.91
CA MET A 112 11.70 14.43 6.13
C MET A 112 12.24 15.84 5.86
N SER A 113 12.39 16.23 4.58
CA SER A 113 12.89 17.55 4.19
C SER A 113 12.05 18.66 4.82
N LYS A 114 12.72 19.59 5.51
CA LYS A 114 12.13 20.72 6.26
C LYS A 114 11.18 20.29 7.40
N ILE A 115 11.16 19.02 7.77
CA ILE A 115 10.39 18.48 8.90
C ILE A 115 11.35 18.15 10.05
N ALA A 116 12.46 17.46 9.76
CA ALA A 116 13.46 17.09 10.75
C ALA A 116 14.84 17.65 10.37
N GLU A 117 15.59 18.14 11.37
CA GLU A 117 16.94 18.66 11.16
C GLU A 117 17.94 17.57 10.77
N ASP A 118 17.73 16.34 11.26
CA ASP A 118 18.54 15.16 10.97
C ASP A 118 18.05 14.37 9.72
N ALA A 119 17.25 14.99 8.85
CA ALA A 119 16.76 14.37 7.62
C ALA A 119 17.90 13.82 6.76
N GLY A 120 17.87 12.51 6.49
CA GLY A 120 18.91 11.82 5.73
C GLY A 120 20.13 11.37 6.56
N HIS A 121 20.05 11.41 7.89
CA HIS A 121 21.10 10.93 8.78
C HIS A 121 20.56 9.89 9.77
N TYR A 122 21.34 8.88 10.04
CA TYR A 122 21.02 7.92 11.09
C TYR A 122 21.05 8.61 12.46
N ARG A 123 20.16 8.21 13.34
CA ARG A 123 20.07 8.75 14.71
C ARG A 123 21.35 8.53 15.50
N THR A 124 21.67 9.51 16.29
CA THR A 124 22.78 9.48 17.27
C THR A 124 22.27 9.26 18.71
N THR A 125 20.95 9.29 18.90
CA THR A 125 20.30 9.16 20.21
C THR A 125 19.56 7.83 20.33
N ARG A 126 19.26 7.45 21.57
CA ARG A 126 18.37 6.31 21.85
C ARG A 126 16.92 6.67 21.53
N VAL A 127 16.19 5.73 20.96
CA VAL A 127 14.76 5.87 20.70
C VAL A 127 13.99 4.70 21.30
N ARG A 128 12.69 4.90 21.51
CA ARG A 128 11.74 3.84 21.89
C ARG A 128 10.61 3.80 20.86
N ILE A 129 10.21 2.60 20.47
CA ILE A 129 9.07 2.42 19.58
C ILE A 129 7.83 2.21 20.46
N THR A 130 6.86 3.12 20.33
CA THR A 130 5.61 3.02 21.08
C THR A 130 4.87 1.71 20.74
N GLY A 131 4.61 0.88 21.75
CA GLY A 131 3.91 -0.40 21.58
C GLY A 131 4.78 -1.57 21.14
N ALA A 132 6.10 -1.40 20.92
CA ALA A 132 7.01 -2.52 20.70
C ALA A 132 7.41 -3.20 22.03
N SER A 133 7.58 -4.53 21.98
CA SER A 133 8.03 -5.35 23.12
C SER A 133 9.54 -5.42 23.25
N PHE A 134 10.29 -4.79 22.36
CA PHE A 134 11.75 -4.78 22.32
C PHE A 134 12.29 -3.34 22.30
N LEU A 135 13.58 -3.19 22.56
CA LEU A 135 14.30 -1.93 22.38
C LEU A 135 15.11 -1.98 21.09
N PRO A 136 15.05 -0.94 20.23
CA PRO A 136 15.95 -0.82 19.10
C PRO A 136 17.42 -0.83 19.54
N PRO A 137 18.35 -1.24 18.66
CA PRO A 137 19.78 -1.25 18.97
C PRO A 137 20.28 0.13 19.43
N PRO A 138 21.36 0.19 20.21
CA PRO A 138 22.04 1.45 20.53
C PRO A 138 22.40 2.24 19.26
N SER A 139 22.41 3.57 19.36
CA SER A 139 22.70 4.43 18.18
C SER A 139 24.03 4.13 17.52
N LEU A 140 25.05 3.75 18.28
CA LEU A 140 26.38 3.38 17.78
C LEU A 140 26.37 2.13 16.90
N GLU A 141 25.38 1.25 17.06
CA GLU A 141 25.24 0.01 16.30
C GLU A 141 24.36 0.17 15.05
N VAL A 142 23.62 1.28 14.92
CA VAL A 142 22.65 1.47 13.82
C VAL A 142 23.30 1.30 12.47
N ARG A 143 24.46 1.92 12.23
CA ARG A 143 25.16 1.81 10.93
C ARG A 143 25.58 0.38 10.63
N SER A 144 26.11 -0.37 11.61
CA SER A 144 26.47 -1.76 11.45
C SER A 144 25.23 -2.61 11.13
N LYS A 145 24.16 -2.43 11.88
CA LYS A 145 22.90 -3.17 11.68
C LYS A 145 22.24 -2.87 10.32
N MET A 146 22.34 -1.64 9.84
CA MET A 146 21.87 -1.29 8.50
C MET A 146 22.74 -1.95 7.40
N ASN A 147 24.08 -1.97 7.57
CA ASN A 147 24.95 -2.68 6.64
C ASN A 147 24.66 -4.18 6.62
N GLU A 148 24.45 -4.82 7.79
CA GLU A 148 24.03 -6.22 7.88
C GLU A 148 22.72 -6.47 7.12
N LEU A 149 21.72 -5.59 7.28
CA LEU A 149 20.43 -5.70 6.59
C LEU A 149 20.57 -5.55 5.07
N LEU A 150 21.37 -4.59 4.61
CA LEU A 150 21.57 -4.33 3.18
C LEU A 150 22.37 -5.45 2.52
N ASN A 151 23.38 -5.99 3.19
CA ASN A 151 24.13 -7.17 2.72
C ASN A 151 23.20 -8.39 2.66
N TRP A 152 22.39 -8.63 3.72
CA TRP A 152 21.41 -9.71 3.70
C TRP A 152 20.44 -9.57 2.51
N LEU A 153 19.95 -8.39 2.20
CA LEU A 153 19.06 -8.17 1.06
C LEU A 153 19.75 -8.53 -0.27
N LYS A 154 21.04 -8.25 -0.39
CA LYS A 154 21.82 -8.55 -1.58
C LYS A 154 22.11 -10.04 -1.73
N GLU A 155 22.36 -10.75 -0.63
CA GLU A 155 22.78 -12.15 -0.61
C GLU A 155 21.62 -13.15 -0.68
N ASN A 156 20.39 -12.75 -0.31
CA ASN A 156 19.23 -13.65 -0.18
C ASN A 156 18.03 -13.33 -1.08
N PRO A 157 18.21 -12.86 -2.33
CA PRO A 157 17.09 -12.50 -3.18
C PRO A 157 16.22 -13.69 -3.57
N ASP A 158 16.80 -14.90 -3.69
CA ASP A 158 16.15 -16.11 -4.21
C ASP A 158 15.54 -17.01 -3.11
N GLU A 159 15.84 -16.76 -1.83
CA GLU A 159 15.28 -17.52 -0.70
C GLU A 159 13.81 -17.20 -0.47
N TYR A 160 13.40 -16.00 -0.82
CA TYR A 160 12.06 -15.47 -0.58
C TYR A 160 11.37 -15.09 -1.88
N THR A 161 10.06 -15.25 -1.93
CA THR A 161 9.27 -14.57 -2.96
C THR A 161 9.43 -13.06 -2.81
N PRO A 162 9.25 -12.25 -3.88
CA PRO A 162 9.41 -10.79 -3.79
C PRO A 162 8.58 -10.13 -2.69
N ILE A 163 7.39 -10.66 -2.40
CA ILE A 163 6.51 -10.14 -1.34
C ILE A 163 7.05 -10.52 0.05
N GLU A 164 7.55 -11.73 0.19
CA GLU A 164 8.18 -12.17 1.44
C GLU A 164 9.45 -11.39 1.72
N LEU A 165 10.32 -11.24 0.70
CA LEU A 165 11.54 -10.44 0.79
C LEU A 165 11.25 -9.00 1.25
N ALA A 166 10.28 -8.35 0.60
CA ALA A 166 9.85 -7.00 0.94
C ALA A 166 9.31 -6.90 2.37
N ALA A 167 8.52 -7.89 2.82
CA ALA A 167 7.97 -7.93 4.16
C ALA A 167 9.06 -8.16 5.22
N VAL A 168 9.98 -9.10 5.00
CA VAL A 168 11.11 -9.36 5.92
C VAL A 168 12.02 -8.15 6.02
N PHE A 169 12.36 -7.54 4.87
CA PHE A 169 13.16 -6.32 4.85
C PHE A 169 12.51 -5.19 5.66
N HIS A 170 11.22 -4.94 5.44
CA HIS A 170 10.46 -3.95 6.18
C HIS A 170 10.52 -4.21 7.70
N HIS A 171 10.22 -5.44 8.13
CA HIS A 171 10.21 -5.81 9.53
C HIS A 171 11.59 -5.58 10.18
N ARG A 172 12.67 -6.10 9.57
CA ARG A 172 14.04 -5.89 10.07
C ARG A 172 14.44 -4.42 10.11
N PHE A 173 14.04 -3.65 9.09
CA PHE A 173 14.31 -2.21 9.04
C PHE A 173 13.63 -1.48 10.20
N VAL A 174 12.35 -1.74 10.48
CA VAL A 174 11.64 -1.08 11.58
C VAL A 174 12.14 -1.56 12.95
N GLN A 175 12.68 -2.77 13.07
CA GLN A 175 13.36 -3.24 14.27
C GLN A 175 14.66 -2.47 14.55
N ILE A 176 15.47 -2.18 13.53
CA ILE A 176 16.67 -1.36 13.67
C ILE A 176 16.29 0.07 14.05
N HIS A 177 15.19 0.58 13.49
CA HIS A 177 14.68 1.92 13.73
C HIS A 177 15.77 2.99 13.53
N PRO A 178 16.35 3.07 12.31
CA PRO A 178 17.62 3.78 12.10
C PRO A 178 17.51 5.30 12.21
N PHE A 179 16.34 5.88 12.22
CA PHE A 179 16.10 7.32 12.26
C PHE A 179 15.38 7.75 13.53
N THR A 180 15.42 9.03 13.84
CA THR A 180 14.68 9.61 14.97
C THR A 180 13.17 9.55 14.67
N GLU A 181 12.80 9.91 13.45
CA GLU A 181 11.42 9.89 12.93
C GLU A 181 11.39 9.33 11.50
N GLY A 182 10.22 9.13 10.90
CA GLY A 182 10.06 8.73 9.49
C GLY A 182 10.40 7.27 9.17
N ASN A 183 10.74 6.44 10.16
CA ASN A 183 11.12 5.03 9.95
C ASN A 183 10.04 4.21 9.21
N GLY A 184 8.77 4.33 9.62
CA GLY A 184 7.67 3.62 8.99
C GLY A 184 7.45 4.04 7.54
N ARG A 185 7.51 5.33 7.25
CA ARG A 185 7.37 5.89 5.90
C ARG A 185 8.50 5.42 4.99
N THR A 186 9.75 5.51 5.46
CA THR A 186 10.94 5.02 4.73
C THR A 186 10.84 3.52 4.46
N ALA A 187 10.47 2.71 5.46
CA ALA A 187 10.31 1.27 5.30
C ALA A 187 9.26 0.90 4.23
N ARG A 188 8.11 1.61 4.19
CA ARG A 188 7.06 1.37 3.19
C ARG A 188 7.50 1.80 1.78
N LEU A 189 8.31 2.83 1.64
CA LEU A 189 8.91 3.23 0.37
C LEU A 189 9.94 2.20 -0.11
N LEU A 190 10.83 1.74 0.76
CA LEU A 190 11.82 0.71 0.43
C LEU A 190 11.18 -0.63 0.06
N MET A 191 10.06 -1.01 0.71
CA MET A 191 9.25 -2.16 0.27
C MET A 191 8.79 -2.01 -1.19
N ASN A 192 8.38 -0.81 -1.59
CA ASN A 192 7.99 -0.54 -2.97
C ASN A 192 9.17 -0.64 -3.93
N VAL A 193 10.38 -0.22 -3.56
CA VAL A 193 11.57 -0.45 -4.40
C VAL A 193 11.73 -1.94 -4.70
N ILE A 194 11.65 -2.81 -3.68
CA ILE A 194 11.80 -4.27 -3.84
C ILE A 194 10.69 -4.83 -4.75
N LEU A 195 9.44 -4.43 -4.51
CA LEU A 195 8.29 -4.94 -5.27
C LEU A 195 8.30 -4.48 -6.73
N ILE A 196 8.65 -3.20 -7.01
CA ILE A 196 8.68 -2.67 -8.37
C ILE A 196 9.83 -3.31 -9.17
N LYS A 197 10.99 -3.54 -8.56
CA LYS A 197 12.09 -4.30 -9.18
C LYS A 197 11.67 -5.72 -9.58
N ALA A 198 10.74 -6.33 -8.84
CA ALA A 198 10.14 -7.62 -9.16
C ALA A 198 8.95 -7.52 -10.14
N GLY A 199 8.74 -6.34 -10.76
CA GLY A 199 7.72 -6.12 -11.78
C GLY A 199 6.30 -5.89 -11.23
N TYR A 200 6.13 -5.70 -9.92
CA TYR A 200 4.85 -5.21 -9.37
C TYR A 200 4.67 -3.71 -9.67
N PRO A 201 3.44 -3.21 -9.76
CA PRO A 201 3.22 -1.77 -9.79
C PRO A 201 3.51 -1.15 -8.42
N PHE A 202 3.46 0.18 -8.32
CA PHE A 202 3.54 0.83 -7.02
C PHE A 202 2.37 0.39 -6.12
N ILE A 203 2.68 -0.11 -4.93
CA ILE A 203 1.70 -0.74 -4.04
C ILE A 203 1.36 0.17 -2.86
N VAL A 204 0.07 0.44 -2.67
CA VAL A 204 -0.46 1.05 -1.43
C VAL A 204 -0.54 -0.03 -0.36
N ILE A 205 0.52 -0.15 0.44
CA ILE A 205 0.73 -1.32 1.31
C ILE A 205 -0.22 -1.33 2.50
N VAL A 206 -0.39 -0.19 3.17
CA VAL A 206 -1.21 -0.12 4.38
C VAL A 206 -2.23 1.01 4.26
N LEU A 207 -3.51 0.67 4.41
CA LEU A 207 -4.56 1.68 4.53
C LEU A 207 -4.65 2.17 5.98
N LYS A 208 -5.01 3.43 6.18
CA LYS A 208 -5.24 4.02 7.51
C LYS A 208 -6.09 3.12 8.41
N ARG A 209 -7.17 2.56 7.88
CA ARG A 209 -8.09 1.66 8.62
C ARG A 209 -7.44 0.34 9.07
N ASP A 210 -6.35 -0.08 8.42
CA ASP A 210 -5.67 -1.34 8.70
C ASP A 210 -4.54 -1.17 9.74
N ARG A 211 -4.30 0.05 10.23
CA ARG A 211 -3.24 0.37 11.20
C ARG A 211 -3.19 -0.58 12.41
N PRO A 212 -4.32 -0.88 13.09
CA PRO A 212 -4.28 -1.81 14.22
C PRO A 212 -3.81 -3.21 13.83
N LYS A 213 -4.22 -3.68 12.66
CA LYS A 213 -3.79 -4.99 12.14
C LYS A 213 -2.33 -4.99 11.71
N TYR A 214 -1.88 -3.91 11.08
CA TYR A 214 -0.49 -3.71 10.69
C TYR A 214 0.44 -3.81 11.92
N LEU A 215 0.16 -3.03 12.97
CA LEU A 215 0.95 -3.04 14.19
C LEU A 215 0.93 -4.41 14.88
N ARG A 216 -0.26 -5.05 14.98
CA ARG A 216 -0.39 -6.38 15.56
C ARG A 216 0.45 -7.42 14.83
N THR A 217 0.43 -7.43 13.50
CA THR A 217 1.20 -8.41 12.72
C THR A 217 2.71 -8.15 12.77
N LEU A 218 3.15 -6.90 12.97
CA LEU A 218 4.54 -6.59 13.29
C LEU A 218 4.94 -7.13 14.66
N MET A 219 4.11 -6.94 15.68
CA MET A 219 4.36 -7.52 17.02
C MET A 219 4.41 -9.06 16.99
N GLU A 220 3.54 -9.70 16.20
CA GLU A 220 3.60 -11.16 16.00
C GLU A 220 4.92 -11.58 15.33
N ALA A 221 5.40 -10.78 14.37
CA ALA A 221 6.69 -11.03 13.73
C ALA A 221 7.87 -10.84 14.68
N ASP A 222 7.82 -9.87 15.61
CA ASP A 222 8.81 -9.67 16.68
C ASP A 222 8.90 -10.88 17.61
N LEU A 223 7.78 -11.61 17.80
CA LEU A 223 7.70 -12.83 18.58
C LEU A 223 8.04 -14.11 17.77
N GLY A 224 8.55 -13.95 16.53
CA GLY A 224 8.98 -15.06 15.68
C GLY A 224 7.92 -15.53 14.64
N ASN A 225 6.69 -15.00 14.67
CA ASN A 225 5.66 -15.33 13.69
C ASN A 225 5.68 -14.35 12.49
N ALA A 226 6.77 -14.36 11.73
CA ALA A 226 6.94 -13.53 10.54
C ALA A 226 5.86 -13.78 9.46
N SER A 227 5.29 -15.00 9.41
CA SER A 227 4.23 -15.36 8.46
C SER A 227 2.98 -14.48 8.61
N ALA A 228 2.65 -14.01 9.81
CA ALA A 228 1.52 -13.11 10.04
C ALA A 228 1.67 -11.79 9.27
N PHE A 229 2.85 -11.17 9.37
CA PHE A 229 3.14 -9.91 8.67
C PHE A 229 3.27 -10.12 7.16
N MET A 230 3.92 -11.18 6.69
CA MET A 230 4.01 -11.52 5.26
C MET A 230 2.64 -11.70 4.63
N ASN A 231 1.73 -12.41 5.31
CA ASN A 231 0.35 -12.58 4.85
C ASN A 231 -0.44 -11.25 4.85
N PHE A 232 -0.15 -10.36 5.79
CA PHE A 232 -0.74 -9.02 5.79
C PHE A 232 -0.28 -8.23 4.56
N VAL A 233 1.03 -8.18 4.29
CA VAL A 233 1.61 -7.50 3.11
C VAL A 233 1.05 -8.09 1.81
N ALA A 234 1.01 -9.42 1.69
CA ALA A 234 0.45 -10.08 0.50
C ALA A 234 -1.00 -9.69 0.21
N ARG A 235 -1.84 -9.51 1.25
CA ARG A 235 -3.21 -9.01 1.09
C ARG A 235 -3.26 -7.54 0.67
N CYS A 236 -2.31 -6.73 1.12
CA CYS A 236 -2.19 -5.34 0.68
C CYS A 236 -1.79 -5.27 -0.80
N VAL A 237 -0.82 -6.10 -1.21
CA VAL A 237 -0.44 -6.27 -2.62
C VAL A 237 -1.63 -6.73 -3.45
N GLU A 238 -2.34 -7.77 -3.00
CA GLU A 238 -3.54 -8.28 -3.68
C GLU A 238 -4.57 -7.18 -3.93
N ARG A 239 -4.85 -6.37 -2.91
CA ARG A 239 -5.82 -5.27 -2.99
C ARG A 239 -5.39 -4.19 -3.99
N THR A 240 -4.10 -3.82 -3.99
CA THR A 240 -3.61 -2.81 -4.93
C THR A 240 -3.62 -3.35 -6.36
N LEU A 241 -3.29 -4.63 -6.58
CA LEU A 241 -3.45 -5.25 -7.90
C LEU A 241 -4.90 -5.20 -8.39
N ASP A 242 -5.89 -5.40 -7.49
CA ASP A 242 -7.31 -5.22 -7.84
C ASP A 242 -7.58 -3.78 -8.30
N MET A 243 -7.02 -2.76 -7.65
CA MET A 243 -7.19 -1.36 -8.07
C MET A 243 -6.64 -1.10 -9.48
N TYR A 244 -5.48 -1.68 -9.80
CA TYR A 244 -4.90 -1.57 -11.15
C TYR A 244 -5.74 -2.32 -12.19
N LEU A 245 -6.14 -3.55 -11.92
CA LEU A 245 -6.98 -4.34 -12.81
C LEU A 245 -8.33 -3.67 -13.05
N ASP A 246 -8.94 -3.15 -12.00
CA ASP A 246 -10.19 -2.40 -12.07
C ASP A 246 -10.11 -1.14 -12.96
N ALA A 247 -8.93 -0.52 -13.04
CA ALA A 247 -8.70 0.64 -13.89
C ALA A 247 -8.36 0.30 -15.35
N LEU A 248 -7.94 -0.95 -15.59
CA LEU A 248 -7.51 -1.46 -16.90
C LEU A 248 -8.62 -2.18 -17.64
N GLU A 249 -9.51 -2.85 -16.89
CA GLU A 249 -10.56 -3.64 -17.47
C GLU A 249 -11.78 -2.77 -17.76
N GLU A 250 -12.32 -2.90 -18.94
CA GLU A 250 -13.63 -2.33 -19.23
C GLU A 250 -14.65 -2.94 -18.26
N PRO A 251 -15.46 -2.12 -17.61
CA PRO A 251 -16.45 -2.67 -16.67
C PRO A 251 -17.42 -3.55 -17.44
N GLU A 252 -17.48 -4.85 -17.10
CA GLU A 252 -18.53 -5.74 -17.55
C GLU A 252 -19.86 -5.20 -17.04
N ILE A 253 -20.64 -4.59 -17.96
CA ILE A 253 -21.93 -3.99 -17.63
C ILE A 253 -23.01 -5.08 -17.84
N LEU A 254 -23.77 -5.31 -16.81
CA LEU A 254 -24.88 -6.26 -16.80
C LEU A 254 -26.20 -5.50 -16.64
N THR A 255 -27.21 -5.90 -17.36
CA THR A 255 -28.59 -5.54 -17.03
C THR A 255 -28.99 -6.22 -15.71
N LEU A 256 -29.98 -5.68 -14.99
CA LEU A 256 -30.46 -6.36 -13.79
C LEU A 256 -31.10 -7.74 -14.09
N ALA A 257 -31.57 -7.96 -15.31
CA ALA A 257 -32.01 -9.26 -15.78
C ALA A 257 -30.86 -10.27 -15.90
N GLU A 258 -29.70 -9.84 -16.41
CA GLU A 258 -28.48 -10.68 -16.47
C GLU A 258 -27.91 -10.91 -15.07
N ALA A 259 -27.86 -9.86 -14.24
CA ALA A 259 -27.45 -9.97 -12.86
C ALA A 259 -28.29 -10.95 -12.04
N SER A 260 -29.60 -11.04 -12.29
CA SER A 260 -30.47 -12.00 -11.62
C SER A 260 -30.15 -13.46 -11.95
N LYS A 261 -29.61 -13.75 -13.14
CA LYS A 261 -29.22 -15.11 -13.54
C LYS A 261 -27.97 -15.63 -12.82
N ILE A 262 -27.13 -14.72 -12.33
CA ILE A 262 -25.85 -15.07 -11.68
C ILE A 262 -25.84 -14.78 -10.18
N THR A 263 -26.98 -14.40 -9.62
CA THR A 263 -27.15 -14.14 -8.19
C THR A 263 -28.38 -14.85 -7.64
N PRO A 264 -28.51 -15.07 -6.33
CA PRO A 264 -29.72 -15.64 -5.73
C PRO A 264 -30.91 -14.65 -5.66
N TYR A 265 -30.83 -13.50 -6.31
CA TYR A 265 -31.83 -12.44 -6.25
C TYR A 265 -32.63 -12.34 -7.55
N SER A 266 -33.93 -12.11 -7.44
CA SER A 266 -34.77 -11.82 -8.61
C SER A 266 -34.49 -10.44 -9.19
N GLN A 267 -34.82 -10.24 -10.46
CA GLN A 267 -34.67 -8.96 -11.14
C GLN A 267 -35.46 -7.85 -10.43
N GLU A 268 -36.66 -8.17 -9.93
CA GLU A 268 -37.52 -7.22 -9.19
C GLU A 268 -36.85 -6.77 -7.91
N TYR A 269 -36.23 -7.69 -7.17
CA TYR A 269 -35.53 -7.38 -5.94
C TYR A 269 -34.26 -6.53 -6.21
N LEU A 270 -33.49 -6.86 -7.23
CA LEU A 270 -32.35 -6.04 -7.66
C LEU A 270 -32.80 -4.64 -8.10
N SER A 271 -33.94 -4.54 -8.81
CA SER A 271 -34.53 -3.25 -9.20
C SER A 271 -35.00 -2.43 -8.02
N LEU A 272 -35.51 -3.06 -6.97
CA LEU A 272 -35.88 -2.40 -5.71
C LEU A 272 -34.64 -1.85 -5.01
N LEU A 273 -33.57 -2.64 -4.94
CA LEU A 273 -32.29 -2.21 -4.36
C LEU A 273 -31.65 -1.04 -5.13
N ALA A 274 -31.72 -1.08 -6.45
CA ALA A 274 -31.24 0.00 -7.32
C ALA A 274 -32.01 1.30 -7.06
N ARG A 275 -33.33 1.26 -6.99
CA ARG A 275 -34.19 2.42 -6.67
C ARG A 275 -33.94 3.00 -5.28
N LYS A 276 -33.59 2.15 -4.30
CA LYS A 276 -33.24 2.56 -2.94
C LYS A 276 -31.79 3.04 -2.79
N GLY A 277 -30.99 3.04 -3.87
CA GLY A 277 -29.56 3.36 -3.80
C GLY A 277 -28.70 2.37 -3.00
N ALA A 278 -29.26 1.21 -2.65
CA ALA A 278 -28.55 0.15 -1.91
C ALA A 278 -27.66 -0.71 -2.80
N LEU A 279 -27.90 -0.69 -4.11
CA LEU A 279 -27.14 -1.36 -5.14
C LEU A 279 -26.50 -0.30 -6.03
N GLY A 280 -25.20 -0.40 -6.34
CA GLY A 280 -24.47 0.54 -7.19
C GLY A 280 -24.87 0.46 -8.69
N ALA A 281 -26.18 0.40 -8.93
CA ALA A 281 -26.75 0.38 -10.27
C ALA A 281 -27.11 1.80 -10.74
N TYR A 282 -27.04 2.01 -12.06
CA TYR A 282 -27.39 3.29 -12.68
C TYR A 282 -28.26 3.06 -13.93
N LYS A 283 -28.89 4.11 -14.45
CA LYS A 283 -29.68 4.00 -15.68
C LYS A 283 -28.84 4.28 -16.92
N GLN A 284 -28.87 3.35 -17.85
CA GLN A 284 -28.40 3.56 -19.21
C GLN A 284 -29.62 3.62 -20.14
N GLY A 285 -30.02 4.82 -20.49
CA GLY A 285 -31.31 5.04 -21.13
C GLY A 285 -32.49 4.70 -20.21
N ARG A 286 -33.33 3.76 -20.62
CA ARG A 286 -34.50 3.29 -19.84
C ARG A 286 -34.21 2.07 -18.96
N ILE A 287 -33.02 1.45 -19.11
CA ILE A 287 -32.68 0.18 -18.47
C ILE A 287 -31.75 0.42 -17.27
N TRP A 288 -32.02 -0.26 -16.17
CA TRP A 288 -31.09 -0.33 -15.05
C TRP A 288 -29.96 -1.30 -15.38
N VAL A 289 -28.73 -0.83 -15.22
CA VAL A 289 -27.52 -1.61 -15.39
C VAL A 289 -26.62 -1.49 -14.15
N ILE A 290 -25.78 -2.49 -13.97
CA ILE A 290 -24.81 -2.56 -12.89
C ILE A 290 -23.49 -3.10 -13.44
N THR A 291 -22.37 -2.62 -12.95
CA THR A 291 -21.12 -3.30 -13.25
C THR A 291 -21.03 -4.61 -12.46
N LYS A 292 -20.50 -5.67 -13.04
CA LYS A 292 -20.27 -6.94 -12.34
C LYS A 292 -19.50 -6.74 -11.04
N ARG A 293 -18.57 -5.83 -11.04
CA ARG A 293 -17.79 -5.40 -9.88
C ARG A 293 -18.65 -4.84 -8.74
N ASP A 294 -19.58 -3.96 -9.02
CA ASP A 294 -20.47 -3.37 -8.01
C ASP A 294 -21.46 -4.42 -7.48
N LEU A 295 -21.89 -5.33 -8.36
CA LEU A 295 -22.69 -6.49 -7.98
C LEU A 295 -21.92 -7.38 -7.00
N ASP A 296 -20.68 -7.76 -7.31
CA ASP A 296 -19.82 -8.58 -6.45
C ASP A 296 -19.53 -7.90 -5.11
N ARG A 297 -19.31 -6.57 -5.12
CA ARG A 297 -19.14 -5.78 -3.90
C ARG A 297 -20.38 -5.83 -3.00
N TYR A 298 -21.56 -5.70 -3.59
CA TYR A 298 -22.82 -5.81 -2.87
C TYR A 298 -22.97 -7.20 -2.25
N LEU A 299 -22.76 -8.27 -3.02
CA LEU A 299 -22.86 -9.65 -2.55
C LEU A 299 -21.92 -9.94 -1.37
N LYS A 300 -20.67 -9.50 -1.46
CA LYS A 300 -19.70 -9.59 -0.35
C LYS A 300 -20.16 -8.84 0.90
N SER A 301 -20.77 -7.67 0.73
CA SER A 301 -21.27 -6.86 1.85
C SER A 301 -22.42 -7.54 2.60
N VAL A 302 -23.30 -8.23 1.88
CA VAL A 302 -24.43 -8.99 2.47
C VAL A 302 -23.94 -10.20 3.27
N VAL A 303 -22.95 -10.93 2.76
CA VAL A 303 -22.35 -12.08 3.48
C VAL A 303 -21.72 -11.62 4.80
N ILE A 304 -21.04 -10.48 4.80
CA ILE A 304 -20.42 -9.92 6.00
C ILE A 304 -21.49 -9.49 7.03
N ARG A 305 -22.62 -8.92 6.58
CA ARG A 305 -23.72 -8.52 7.48
C ARG A 305 -24.40 -9.74 8.13
N LYS A 306 -24.62 -10.82 7.39
CA LYS A 306 -25.19 -12.07 7.94
C LYS A 306 -24.29 -12.71 9.00
N LYS A 307 -22.95 -12.67 8.82
CA LYS A 307 -21.98 -13.19 9.79
C LYS A 307 -21.82 -12.35 11.06
N LYS A 308 -22.31 -11.12 11.09
CA LYS A 308 -22.30 -10.25 12.28
C LYS A 308 -23.59 -10.35 13.10
N GLN A 309 -24.62 -11.01 12.57
CA GLN A 309 -25.92 -11.18 13.20
C GLN A 309 -26.16 -12.62 13.69
N SER A 310 -25.27 -13.53 13.35
CA SER A 310 -25.14 -14.88 13.90
C SER A 310 -23.97 -14.96 14.89
#